data_6f69705277f6648aaba74a37a395cac1
#
_entry.id   6f69705277f6648aaba74a37a395cac1
#
_cell.length_a   1.000
_cell.length_b   1.000
_cell.length_c   1.000
_cell.angle_alpha   90.00
_cell.angle_beta   90.00
_cell.angle_gamma   90.00
#
_symmetry.space_group_name_H-M   'P 1'
#
loop_
_entity.id
_entity.type
_entity.pdbx_description
1 polymer ?
#
loop_
_entity_poly.entity_id
_entity_poly.type
_entity_poly.pdbx_seq_one_letter_code
_entity_poly.pdbx_strand_id
1 'polypeptide(L)' 'MAYLFVVFIFINGVWVQGDELEGWASIPYEDLESCLNTVSRAEAIQKGLLLTNPKAHPKRFECHLSGE' A
#
# COMPACT_ATOMS: atom_id res chain seq x y z
N MET A 1 6.31 2.75 -19.50
CA MET A 1 5.74 3.41 -18.35
C MET A 1 5.73 2.49 -17.16
N ALA A 2 5.88 3.02 -15.97
CA ALA A 2 5.87 2.23 -14.77
C ALA A 2 4.74 2.65 -13.86
N TYR A 3 4.32 1.75 -13.01
CA TYR A 3 3.31 2.03 -11.98
C TYR A 3 3.95 1.80 -10.62
N LEU A 4 3.64 2.65 -9.66
CA LEU A 4 4.13 2.50 -8.30
C LEU A 4 3.05 1.96 -7.39
N PHE A 5 3.37 0.90 -6.69
CA PHE A 5 2.54 0.40 -5.60
C PHE A 5 2.86 1.22 -4.37
N VAL A 6 1.88 1.99 -3.88
CA VAL A 6 2.05 2.93 -2.79
C VAL A 6 1.17 2.52 -1.62
N VAL A 7 1.70 2.59 -0.42
CA VAL A 7 0.98 2.26 0.81
C VAL A 7 0.77 3.54 1.61
N PHE A 8 -0.46 3.76 2.06
CA PHE A 8 -0.79 4.82 3.01
C PHE A 8 -1.22 4.17 4.32
N ILE A 9 -0.73 4.69 5.43
CA ILE A 9 -1.02 4.17 6.75
C ILE A 9 -1.68 5.26 7.58
N PHE A 10 -2.79 4.94 8.25
CA PHE A 10 -3.52 5.90 9.07
C PHE A 10 -2.90 5.93 10.46
N ILE A 11 -2.26 7.02 10.82
CA ILE A 11 -1.55 7.20 12.09
C ILE A 11 -1.95 8.53 12.70
N ASN A 12 -2.38 8.51 13.95
CA ASN A 12 -2.73 9.72 14.71
C ASN A 12 -3.71 10.63 13.98
N GLY A 13 -4.69 10.03 13.31
CA GLY A 13 -5.76 10.78 12.64
C GLY A 13 -5.40 11.29 11.25
N VAL A 14 -4.24 10.93 10.70
CA VAL A 14 -3.84 11.35 9.36
C VAL A 14 -3.31 10.17 8.55
N TRP A 15 -3.48 10.25 7.24
CA TRP A 15 -2.90 9.28 6.32
C TRP A 15 -1.47 9.69 5.97
N VAL A 16 -0.53 8.79 6.20
CA VAL A 16 0.90 9.02 5.94
C VAL A 16 1.34 8.05 4.86
N GLN A 17 2.05 8.56 3.85
CA GLN A 17 2.60 7.69 2.82
C GLN A 17 3.72 6.82 3.41
N GLY A 18 3.70 5.54 3.08
CA GLY A 18 4.67 4.60 3.63
C GLY A 18 6.12 4.97 3.37
N ASP A 19 6.40 5.62 2.24
CA ASP A 19 7.75 6.05 1.90
C ASP A 19 8.37 6.99 2.94
N GLU A 20 7.53 7.66 3.72
CA GLU A 20 7.98 8.58 4.77
C GLU A 20 8.28 7.84 6.08
N LEU A 21 7.98 6.55 6.13
CA LEU A 21 8.18 5.73 7.32
C LEU A 21 9.30 4.73 7.07
N GLU A 22 10.09 4.49 8.10
CA GLU A 22 11.17 3.51 8.02
C GLU A 22 10.59 2.11 7.79
N GLY A 23 11.20 1.38 6.88
CA GLY A 23 10.80 0.01 6.58
C GLY A 23 9.75 -0.11 5.49
N TRP A 24 9.25 0.99 4.95
CA TRP A 24 8.29 1.00 3.86
C TRP A 24 8.87 1.70 2.64
N ALA A 25 8.52 1.23 1.46
CA ALA A 25 8.94 1.85 0.21
C ALA A 25 7.94 1.54 -0.88
N SER A 26 7.80 2.44 -1.83
CA SER A 26 7.00 2.19 -3.03
C SER A 26 7.72 1.18 -3.91
N ILE A 27 6.96 0.28 -4.51
CA ILE A 27 7.50 -0.78 -5.35
C ILE A 27 7.10 -0.52 -6.80
N PRO A 28 8.07 -0.43 -7.73
CA PRO A 28 7.74 -0.21 -9.14
C PRO A 28 7.30 -1.50 -9.82
N TYR A 29 6.32 -1.39 -10.71
CA TYR A 29 5.86 -2.46 -11.57
C TYR A 29 5.80 -1.95 -13.00
N GLU A 30 6.10 -2.80 -13.97
CA GLU A 30 6.11 -2.41 -15.36
C GLU A 30 4.71 -2.25 -15.95
N ASP A 31 3.74 -2.97 -15.40
CA ASP A 31 2.37 -2.90 -15.90
C ASP A 31 1.37 -2.74 -14.76
N LEU A 32 0.20 -2.22 -15.12
CA LEU A 32 -0.87 -1.95 -14.14
C LEU A 32 -1.42 -3.24 -13.55
N GLU A 33 -1.52 -4.30 -14.35
CA GLU A 33 -2.06 -5.56 -13.87
C GLU A 33 -1.26 -6.13 -12.71
N SER A 34 0.07 -6.13 -12.84
CA SER A 34 0.95 -6.59 -11.74
C SER A 34 0.78 -5.74 -10.49
N CYS A 35 0.69 -4.42 -10.67
CA CYS A 35 0.50 -3.51 -9.54
C CYS A 35 -0.85 -3.77 -8.86
N LEU A 36 -1.94 -3.91 -9.63
CA LEU A 36 -3.26 -4.17 -9.08
C LEU A 36 -3.35 -5.54 -8.40
N ASN A 37 -2.65 -6.54 -8.92
CA ASN A 37 -2.57 -7.84 -8.26
C ASN A 37 -1.92 -7.72 -6.88
N THR A 38 -0.89 -6.90 -6.77
CA THR A 38 -0.23 -6.64 -5.49
C THR A 38 -1.17 -5.91 -4.54
N VAL A 39 -1.93 -4.93 -5.02
CA VAL A 39 -2.94 -4.24 -4.22
C VAL A 39 -3.95 -5.24 -3.66
N SER A 40 -4.46 -6.14 -4.50
CA SER A 40 -5.44 -7.13 -4.09
C SER A 40 -4.89 -8.05 -3.00
N ARG A 41 -3.65 -8.50 -3.15
CA ARG A 41 -2.99 -9.35 -2.14
C ARG A 41 -2.77 -8.59 -0.83
N ALA A 42 -2.33 -7.34 -0.93
CA ALA A 42 -2.08 -6.52 0.24
C ALA A 42 -3.37 -6.24 1.01
N GLU A 43 -4.46 -5.98 0.30
CA GLU A 43 -5.77 -5.77 0.92
C GLU A 43 -6.24 -7.02 1.65
N ALA A 44 -6.04 -8.20 1.06
CA ALA A 44 -6.42 -9.46 1.69
C ALA A 44 -5.60 -9.71 2.97
N ILE A 45 -4.30 -9.44 2.93
CA ILE A 45 -3.42 -9.57 4.09
C ILE A 45 -3.85 -8.60 5.19
N GLN A 46 -4.13 -7.35 4.82
CA GLN A 46 -4.54 -6.33 5.78
C GLN A 46 -5.88 -6.69 6.43
N LYS A 47 -6.82 -7.21 5.64
CA LYS A 47 -8.11 -7.66 6.17
C LYS A 47 -7.93 -8.78 7.19
N GLY A 48 -7.06 -9.75 6.89
CA GLY A 48 -6.75 -10.82 7.83
C GLY A 48 -6.07 -10.31 9.09
N LEU A 49 -5.16 -9.35 8.95
CA LEU A 49 -4.48 -8.74 10.08
C LEU A 49 -5.48 -8.03 11.01
N LEU A 50 -6.43 -7.30 10.45
CA LEU A 50 -7.43 -6.58 11.24
C LEU A 50 -8.38 -7.54 11.98
N LEU A 51 -8.63 -8.73 11.42
CA LEU A 51 -9.44 -9.74 12.08
C LEU A 51 -8.73 -10.32 13.31
N THR A 52 -7.41 -10.46 13.26
CA THR A 52 -6.61 -11.01 14.35
C THR A 52 -6.08 -9.94 15.29
N ASN A 53 -5.93 -8.71 14.79
CA ASN A 53 -5.44 -7.58 15.56
C ASN A 53 -6.22 -6.32 15.22
N PRO A 54 -7.39 -6.10 15.86
CA PRO A 54 -8.23 -4.93 15.55
C PRO A 54 -7.55 -3.58 15.84
N LYS A 55 -6.43 -3.58 16.55
CA LYS A 55 -5.69 -2.35 16.86
C LYS A 55 -4.63 -2.03 15.82
N ALA A 56 -4.47 -2.87 14.80
CA ALA A 56 -3.53 -2.59 13.71
C ALA A 56 -3.96 -1.31 12.98
N HIS A 57 -2.98 -0.54 12.53
CA HIS A 57 -3.27 0.70 11.80
C HIS A 57 -3.96 0.37 10.48
N PRO A 58 -5.03 1.11 10.13
CA PRO A 58 -5.66 0.98 8.81
C PRO A 58 -4.64 1.35 7.73
N LYS A 59 -4.74 0.68 6.58
CA LYS A 59 -3.84 0.92 5.45
C LYS A 59 -4.65 1.04 4.17
N ARG A 60 -4.13 1.84 3.24
CA ARG A 60 -4.66 1.95 1.88
C ARG A 60 -3.55 1.60 0.92
N PHE A 61 -3.91 0.91 -0.15
CA PHE A 61 -2.96 0.51 -1.18
C PHE A 61 -3.42 1.06 -2.50
N GLU A 62 -2.52 1.68 -3.24
CA GLU A 62 -2.84 2.32 -4.51
C GLU A 62 -1.77 2.05 -5.54
N CYS A 63 -2.17 2.11 -6.81
CA CYS A 63 -1.24 2.07 -7.93
C CYS A 63 -1.25 3.45 -8.59
N HIS A 64 -0.09 4.09 -8.62
CA HIS A 64 0.04 5.41 -9.23
C HIS A 64 0.91 5.31 -10.49
N LEU A 65 0.49 5.96 -11.57
CA LEU A 65 1.29 6.02 -12.78
C LEU A 65 2.55 6.83 -12.51
N SER A 66 3.69 6.21 -12.77
CA SER A 66 4.96 6.92 -12.70
C SER A 66 5.12 7.81 -13.93
N GLY A 67 5.53 9.04 -13.74
CA GLY A 67 5.72 9.99 -14.83
C GLY A 67 6.96 9.75 -15.67
N GLU A 68 7.69 8.73 -15.40
CA GLU A 68 8.93 8.41 -16.09
C GLU A 68 8.70 7.57 -17.34
#